data_7e5f199712e904d70e99885a9103601e
#
_entry.id   7e5f199712e904d70e99885a9103601e
#
_cell.length_a   1.000
_cell.length_b   1.000
_cell.length_c   1.000
_cell.angle_alpha   90.00
_cell.angle_beta   90.00
_cell.angle_gamma   90.00
#
_symmetry.space_group_name_H-M   'P 1'
#
loop_
_entity.id
_entity.type
_entity.pdbx_description
1 polymer ?
#
loop_
_entity_poly.entity_id
_entity_poly.type
_entity_poly.pdbx_seq_one_letter_code
_entity_poly.pdbx_strand_id
1 'polypeptide(L)'
;LQDLEGSVTPNGLCFERHHGGVSVINPKDFRLIINGLVDREMIFTLDDLKRFPQTNKFYFLECAANGGMEWRGSQLNGCQYTFGMVHNVQYTGVKLSDLLLETGLKDKAKWVLAEGSDSSGMTRSIPIEKILDDCIIAWAMNGEALRPEQGYPARLVVPGWEGNMWVKWIRRLEFGDKPYMTREETSKYTDLLTSGKARMFTWVMDAKSVITSPSPEKPILSKGVHQLRGLAWSGRGKIKRCLLYTSDAADD
;
A
#
# COMPACT_ATOMS: atom_id res chain seq x y z
N LEU A 1 -11.77 -5.48 -10.93
CA LEU A 1 -12.27 -4.09 -10.94
C LEU A 1 -13.60 -3.95 -11.65
N GLN A 2 -13.75 -4.54 -12.84
CA GLN A 2 -14.96 -4.41 -13.66
C GLN A 2 -16.21 -5.06 -13.05
N ASP A 3 -16.05 -6.05 -12.18
CA ASP A 3 -17.13 -6.74 -11.49
C ASP A 3 -17.35 -6.21 -10.06
N LEU A 4 -16.53 -5.26 -9.63
CA LEU A 4 -16.64 -4.68 -8.30
C LEU A 4 -17.81 -3.71 -8.25
N GLU A 5 -18.75 -3.94 -7.35
CA GLU A 5 -19.80 -2.99 -7.03
C GLU A 5 -19.45 -2.22 -5.75
N GLY A 6 -19.41 -0.90 -5.86
CA GLY A 6 -18.93 -0.03 -4.79
C GLY A 6 -17.41 0.10 -4.77
N SER A 7 -16.88 0.57 -3.64
CA SER A 7 -15.45 0.90 -3.48
C SER A 7 -14.69 0.00 -2.51
N VAL A 8 -15.36 -0.94 -1.85
CA VAL A 8 -14.72 -1.88 -0.91
C VAL A 8 -14.46 -3.20 -1.60
N THR A 9 -13.22 -3.64 -1.58
CA THR A 9 -12.80 -4.90 -2.20
C THR A 9 -12.99 -6.06 -1.23
N PRO A 10 -13.75 -7.10 -1.56
CA PRO A 10 -13.82 -8.32 -0.76
C PRO A 10 -12.42 -8.94 -0.55
N ASN A 11 -12.14 -9.48 0.65
CA ASN A 11 -10.82 -10.01 1.01
C ASN A 11 -10.28 -11.03 0.00
N GLY A 12 -11.14 -11.89 -0.54
CA GLY A 12 -10.77 -12.90 -1.54
C GLY A 12 -10.41 -12.36 -2.92
N LEU A 13 -10.69 -11.07 -3.18
CA LEU A 13 -10.39 -10.40 -4.46
C LEU A 13 -9.22 -9.40 -4.34
N CYS A 14 -8.63 -9.27 -3.16
CA CYS A 14 -7.45 -8.44 -2.97
C CYS A 14 -6.26 -9.03 -3.71
N PHE A 15 -5.58 -8.20 -4.50
CA PHE A 15 -4.41 -8.67 -5.24
C PHE A 15 -3.27 -9.10 -4.31
N GLU A 16 -2.46 -10.01 -4.81
CA GLU A 16 -1.24 -10.50 -4.15
C GLU A 16 0.00 -10.11 -4.95
N ARG A 17 1.02 -9.66 -4.26
CA ARG A 17 2.34 -9.41 -4.82
C ARG A 17 3.40 -9.67 -3.77
N HIS A 18 4.37 -10.53 -4.06
CA HIS A 18 5.42 -10.96 -3.15
C HIS A 18 6.79 -10.86 -3.82
N HIS A 19 7.83 -10.56 -3.04
CA HIS A 19 9.23 -10.60 -3.47
C HIS A 19 9.89 -11.93 -3.07
N GLY A 20 9.53 -12.47 -1.91
CA GLY A 20 10.11 -13.69 -1.33
C GLY A 20 9.08 -14.76 -0.95
N GLY A 21 7.92 -14.80 -1.65
CA GLY A 21 6.84 -15.73 -1.32
C GLY A 21 6.01 -15.31 -0.11
N VAL A 22 5.12 -16.20 0.34
CA VAL A 22 4.22 -15.98 1.48
C VAL A 22 4.84 -16.60 2.73
N SER A 23 4.99 -15.82 3.79
CA SER A 23 5.45 -16.32 5.08
C SER A 23 4.30 -16.91 5.88
N VAL A 24 4.53 -18.06 6.48
CA VAL A 24 3.60 -18.69 7.42
C VAL A 24 4.13 -18.48 8.84
N ILE A 25 3.46 -17.65 9.60
CA ILE A 25 3.88 -17.26 10.95
C ILE A 25 2.81 -17.67 11.94
N ASN A 26 3.20 -18.46 12.96
CA ASN A 26 2.32 -18.71 14.10
C ASN A 26 2.15 -17.40 14.89
N PRO A 27 0.91 -16.91 15.13
CA PRO A 27 0.68 -15.65 15.83
C PRO A 27 1.25 -15.62 17.27
N LYS A 28 1.43 -16.77 17.89
CA LYS A 28 2.08 -16.86 19.21
C LYS A 28 3.58 -16.54 19.17
N ASP A 29 4.20 -16.75 18.00
CA ASP A 29 5.62 -16.51 17.78
C ASP A 29 5.88 -15.13 17.17
N PHE A 30 4.82 -14.41 16.83
CA PHE A 30 4.94 -13.05 16.29
C PHE A 30 5.60 -12.11 17.30
N ARG A 31 6.60 -11.37 16.83
CA ARG A 31 7.27 -10.31 17.59
C ARG A 31 7.53 -9.12 16.66
N LEU A 32 7.13 -7.95 17.12
CA LEU A 32 7.51 -6.68 16.52
C LEU A 32 8.56 -6.01 17.39
N ILE A 33 9.76 -5.87 16.87
CA ILE A 33 10.87 -5.20 17.54
C ILE A 33 10.87 -3.73 17.15
N ILE A 34 10.90 -2.82 18.11
CA ILE A 34 11.12 -1.39 17.92
C ILE A 34 12.43 -1.04 18.60
N ASN A 35 13.43 -0.59 17.84
CA ASN A 35 14.78 -0.33 18.31
C ASN A 35 15.47 0.86 17.59
N GLY A 36 16.73 1.12 17.92
CA GLY A 36 17.55 2.18 17.32
C GLY A 36 17.43 3.50 18.08
N LEU A 37 17.11 4.60 17.38
CA LEU A 37 16.98 5.93 18.00
C LEU A 37 15.65 6.11 18.74
N VAL A 38 15.37 5.22 19.69
CA VAL A 38 14.27 5.27 20.65
C VAL A 38 14.82 5.32 22.07
N ASP A 39 14.03 5.81 23.03
CA ASP A 39 14.47 5.88 24.43
C ASP A 39 14.48 4.50 25.07
N ARG A 40 13.53 3.64 24.70
CA ARG A 40 13.42 2.26 25.18
C ARG A 40 13.20 1.33 24.00
N GLU A 41 14.10 0.40 23.77
CA GLU A 41 13.87 -0.68 22.83
C GLU A 41 12.83 -1.65 23.40
N MET A 42 11.84 -2.01 22.57
CA MET A 42 10.72 -2.83 23.02
C MET A 42 10.39 -3.91 21.99
N ILE A 43 9.83 -5.00 22.50
CA ILE A 43 9.29 -6.09 21.71
C ILE A 43 7.81 -6.23 22.03
N PHE A 44 6.96 -6.17 21.01
CA PHE A 44 5.52 -6.33 21.15
C PHE A 44 5.08 -7.66 20.57
N THR A 45 4.27 -8.39 21.33
CA THR A 45 3.49 -9.52 20.83
C THR A 45 2.23 -9.01 20.12
N LEU A 46 1.53 -9.90 19.42
CA LEU A 46 0.24 -9.54 18.81
C LEU A 46 -0.79 -9.12 19.87
N ASP A 47 -0.77 -9.77 21.04
CA ASP A 47 -1.67 -9.44 22.14
C ASP A 47 -1.33 -8.09 22.79
N ASP A 48 -0.06 -7.73 22.87
CA ASP A 48 0.34 -6.40 23.33
C ASP A 48 -0.18 -5.31 22.39
N LEU A 49 -0.05 -5.50 21.06
CA LEU A 49 -0.56 -4.55 20.07
C LEU A 49 -2.07 -4.32 20.21
N LYS A 50 -2.83 -5.38 20.52
CA LYS A 50 -4.29 -5.31 20.68
C LYS A 50 -4.76 -4.61 21.96
N ARG A 51 -3.86 -4.32 22.91
CA ARG A 51 -4.17 -3.56 24.13
C ARG A 51 -4.20 -2.05 23.91
N PHE A 52 -3.59 -1.58 22.82
CA PHE A 52 -3.61 -0.17 22.45
C PHE A 52 -4.97 0.25 21.86
N PRO A 53 -5.28 1.55 21.83
CA PRO A 53 -6.47 2.05 21.16
C PRO A 53 -6.51 1.59 19.70
N GLN A 54 -7.59 0.91 19.33
CA GLN A 54 -7.75 0.40 17.98
C GLN A 54 -8.22 1.50 17.02
N THR A 55 -7.71 1.46 15.82
CA THR A 55 -8.18 2.27 14.70
C THR A 55 -8.73 1.40 13.59
N ASN A 56 -9.83 1.85 12.97
CA ASN A 56 -10.47 1.21 11.83
C ASN A 56 -10.59 2.24 10.72
N LYS A 57 -9.87 2.05 9.61
CA LYS A 57 -9.82 3.00 8.50
C LYS A 57 -9.86 2.29 7.16
N PHE A 58 -10.59 2.88 6.21
CA PHE A 58 -10.54 2.47 4.81
C PHE A 58 -9.35 3.10 4.13
N TYR A 59 -8.52 2.27 3.52
CA TYR A 59 -7.39 2.70 2.73
C TYR A 59 -7.29 1.87 1.47
N PHE A 60 -6.98 2.51 0.35
CA PHE A 60 -6.56 1.78 -0.84
C PHE A 60 -5.08 1.42 -0.74
N LEU A 61 -4.75 0.26 -1.26
CA LEU A 61 -3.39 -0.20 -1.47
C LEU A 61 -3.19 -0.46 -2.96
N GLU A 62 -2.18 0.16 -3.55
CA GLU A 62 -1.85 0.02 -4.96
C GLU A 62 -0.39 -0.37 -5.13
N CYS A 63 -0.11 -1.36 -5.97
CA CYS A 63 1.27 -1.72 -6.33
C CYS A 63 1.90 -0.61 -7.19
N ALA A 64 3.16 -0.29 -6.96
CA ALA A 64 3.91 0.67 -7.79
C ALA A 64 3.91 0.32 -9.29
N ALA A 65 3.80 -0.97 -9.63
CA ALA A 65 3.74 -1.44 -11.01
C ALA A 65 2.33 -1.42 -11.63
N ASN A 66 1.30 -0.99 -10.89
CA ASN A 66 -0.07 -0.97 -11.40
C ASN A 66 -0.21 0.06 -12.53
N GLY A 67 -0.73 -0.35 -13.68
CA GLY A 67 -0.81 0.48 -14.89
C GLY A 67 0.51 0.55 -15.69
N GLY A 68 1.58 -0.09 -15.24
CA GLY A 68 2.90 -0.02 -15.88
C GLY A 68 2.94 -0.53 -17.32
N MET A 69 1.97 -1.31 -17.74
CA MET A 69 1.88 -1.78 -19.13
C MET A 69 1.57 -0.66 -20.11
N GLU A 70 0.89 0.40 -19.69
CA GLU A 70 0.54 1.54 -20.54
C GLU A 70 1.75 2.38 -20.98
N TRP A 71 2.89 2.24 -20.34
CA TRP A 71 4.16 2.82 -20.79
C TRP A 71 4.57 2.33 -22.20
N ARG A 72 3.99 1.22 -22.65
CA ARG A 72 4.21 0.64 -24.00
C ARG A 72 3.10 0.98 -24.98
N GLY A 73 2.23 1.93 -24.63
CA GLY A 73 1.06 2.31 -25.44
C GLY A 73 -0.23 1.64 -24.92
N SER A 74 -1.34 2.01 -25.55
CA SER A 74 -2.67 1.49 -25.20
C SER A 74 -2.71 -0.02 -25.20
N GLN A 75 -3.30 -0.61 -24.19
CA GLN A 75 -3.45 -2.04 -24.05
C GLN A 75 -4.88 -2.46 -24.40
N LEU A 76 -5.03 -3.49 -25.23
CA LEU A 76 -6.33 -4.08 -25.57
C LEU A 76 -6.88 -4.99 -24.45
N ASN A 77 -6.11 -5.20 -23.40
CA ASN A 77 -6.53 -5.96 -22.23
C ASN A 77 -7.42 -5.08 -21.34
N GLY A 78 -8.44 -5.66 -20.74
CA GLY A 78 -9.37 -4.95 -19.87
C GLY A 78 -8.72 -4.28 -18.65
N CYS A 79 -9.48 -3.42 -17.99
CA CYS A 79 -9.01 -2.68 -16.82
C CYS A 79 -8.49 -3.59 -15.69
N GLN A 80 -9.01 -4.83 -15.59
CA GLN A 80 -8.55 -5.80 -14.60
C GLN A 80 -7.09 -6.19 -14.84
N TYR A 81 -6.69 -6.41 -16.09
CA TYR A 81 -5.34 -6.82 -16.41
C TYR A 81 -4.33 -5.66 -16.22
N THR A 82 -4.71 -4.47 -16.67
CA THR A 82 -3.82 -3.29 -16.66
C THR A 82 -3.75 -2.64 -15.28
N PHE A 83 -4.88 -2.55 -14.56
CA PHE A 83 -5.01 -1.81 -13.29
C PHE A 83 -5.44 -2.67 -12.10
N GLY A 84 -5.44 -3.99 -12.23
CA GLY A 84 -5.97 -4.90 -11.19
C GLY A 84 -5.15 -4.98 -9.91
N MET A 85 -3.94 -4.39 -9.84
CA MET A 85 -3.12 -4.39 -8.64
C MET A 85 -3.46 -3.21 -7.72
N VAL A 86 -4.74 -3.03 -7.44
CA VAL A 86 -5.27 -2.09 -6.44
C VAL A 86 -6.44 -2.73 -5.70
N HIS A 87 -6.55 -2.47 -4.41
CA HIS A 87 -7.72 -2.81 -3.62
C HIS A 87 -7.97 -1.74 -2.55
N ASN A 88 -9.21 -1.63 -2.08
CA ASN A 88 -9.60 -0.73 -0.99
C ASN A 88 -10.34 -1.52 0.07
N VAL A 89 -9.82 -1.54 1.29
CA VAL A 89 -10.33 -2.33 2.40
C VAL A 89 -10.28 -1.56 3.71
N GLN A 90 -11.07 -1.98 4.68
CA GLN A 90 -10.96 -1.47 6.04
C GLN A 90 -9.85 -2.23 6.77
N TYR A 91 -8.81 -1.51 7.19
CA TYR A 91 -7.78 -2.07 8.06
C TYR A 91 -8.09 -1.79 9.53
N THR A 92 -7.85 -2.80 10.38
CA THR A 92 -7.93 -2.69 11.85
C THR A 92 -6.55 -2.87 12.43
N GLY A 93 -6.12 -1.94 13.28
CA GLY A 93 -4.78 -1.97 13.87
C GLY A 93 -4.59 -0.90 14.94
N VAL A 94 -3.34 -0.64 15.28
CA VAL A 94 -2.87 0.40 16.19
C VAL A 94 -2.06 1.44 15.44
N LYS A 95 -2.21 2.71 15.78
CA LYS A 95 -1.36 3.77 15.22
C LYS A 95 0.08 3.61 15.68
N LEU A 96 1.03 3.81 14.76
CA LEU A 96 2.44 3.81 15.14
C LEU A 96 2.79 4.94 16.11
N SER A 97 2.15 6.09 15.99
CA SER A 97 2.30 7.17 16.97
C SER A 97 2.01 6.71 18.41
N ASP A 98 1.01 5.85 18.62
CA ASP A 98 0.65 5.36 19.95
C ASP A 98 1.71 4.39 20.50
N LEU A 99 2.28 3.53 19.66
CA LEU A 99 3.41 2.66 20.04
C LEU A 99 4.67 3.47 20.38
N LEU A 100 4.90 4.58 19.67
CA LEU A 100 6.04 5.45 19.89
C LEU A 100 5.92 6.30 21.16
N LEU A 101 4.73 6.51 21.71
CA LEU A 101 4.56 7.07 23.06
C LEU A 101 5.14 6.13 24.12
N GLU A 102 5.06 4.82 23.94
CA GLU A 102 5.61 3.85 24.86
C GLU A 102 7.14 3.72 24.75
N THR A 103 7.67 3.70 23.54
CA THR A 103 9.12 3.52 23.32
C THR A 103 9.91 4.82 23.53
N GLY A 104 9.25 5.95 23.40
CA GLY A 104 9.91 7.24 23.21
C GLY A 104 10.60 7.34 21.86
N LEU A 105 10.95 8.55 21.44
CA LEU A 105 11.63 8.81 20.18
C LEU A 105 12.71 9.86 20.41
N LYS A 106 13.97 9.54 20.10
CA LYS A 106 15.07 10.49 20.22
C LYS A 106 15.00 11.58 19.17
N ASP A 107 15.35 12.80 19.47
CA ASP A 107 15.30 13.98 18.59
C ASP A 107 16.06 13.77 17.26
N LYS A 108 17.08 12.93 17.28
CA LYS A 108 17.90 12.61 16.09
C LYS A 108 17.20 11.63 15.13
N ALA A 109 16.14 10.93 15.55
CA ALA A 109 15.42 10.02 14.67
C ALA A 109 14.73 10.80 13.55
N LYS A 110 15.05 10.46 12.31
CA LYS A 110 14.47 11.05 11.08
C LYS A 110 13.90 10.03 10.15
N TRP A 111 14.28 8.77 10.32
CA TRP A 111 13.92 7.67 9.45
C TRP A 111 13.61 6.42 10.26
N VAL A 112 12.78 5.56 9.69
CA VAL A 112 12.56 4.21 10.19
C VAL A 112 12.79 3.21 9.08
N LEU A 113 13.50 2.14 9.37
CA LEU A 113 13.55 0.93 8.56
C LEU A 113 12.41 0.02 8.99
N ALA A 114 11.47 -0.21 8.10
CA ALA A 114 10.47 -1.26 8.26
C ALA A 114 10.96 -2.55 7.61
N GLU A 115 10.97 -3.66 8.36
CA GLU A 115 11.48 -4.96 7.92
C GLU A 115 10.44 -6.07 8.09
N GLY A 116 10.24 -6.84 7.03
CA GLY A 116 9.36 -8.01 6.99
C GLY A 116 10.08 -9.33 7.29
N SER A 117 9.30 -10.36 7.62
CA SER A 117 9.79 -11.73 7.89
C SER A 117 9.69 -12.65 6.67
N ASP A 118 9.55 -12.11 5.46
CA ASP A 118 9.57 -12.90 4.24
C ASP A 118 11.01 -13.33 3.86
N SER A 119 11.13 -14.32 2.97
CA SER A 119 12.44 -14.85 2.56
C SER A 119 13.35 -13.82 1.90
N SER A 120 12.78 -12.76 1.32
CA SER A 120 13.57 -11.67 0.76
C SER A 120 14.01 -10.63 1.79
N GLY A 121 13.48 -10.69 3.02
CA GLY A 121 13.73 -9.69 4.05
C GLY A 121 13.36 -8.30 3.56
N MET A 122 12.12 -8.14 3.05
CA MET A 122 11.67 -6.87 2.48
C MET A 122 11.86 -5.73 3.45
N THR A 123 12.61 -4.71 3.04
CA THR A 123 12.92 -3.54 3.86
C THR A 123 12.65 -2.24 3.13
N ARG A 124 12.12 -1.24 3.85
CA ARG A 124 11.86 0.10 3.32
C ARG A 124 12.18 1.18 4.35
N SER A 125 12.77 2.27 3.87
CA SER A 125 13.04 3.48 4.68
C SER A 125 11.87 4.44 4.57
N ILE A 126 11.31 4.84 5.70
CA ILE A 126 10.16 5.73 5.79
C ILE A 126 10.55 6.95 6.64
N PRO A 127 10.30 8.19 6.17
CA PRO A 127 10.49 9.39 7.00
C PRO A 127 9.60 9.35 8.24
N ILE A 128 10.12 9.86 9.35
CA ILE A 128 9.44 9.82 10.66
C ILE A 128 8.11 10.57 10.63
N GLU A 129 8.01 11.65 9.86
CA GLU A 129 6.80 12.45 9.73
C GLU A 129 5.64 11.62 9.21
N LYS A 130 5.89 10.72 8.24
CA LYS A 130 4.87 9.81 7.71
C LYS A 130 4.43 8.77 8.74
N ILE A 131 5.38 8.26 9.51
CA ILE A 131 5.10 7.28 10.58
C ILE A 131 4.18 7.87 11.66
N LEU A 132 4.42 9.12 12.04
CA LEU A 132 3.67 9.81 13.08
C LEU A 132 2.28 10.29 12.60
N ASP A 133 2.11 10.52 11.30
CA ASP A 133 0.87 11.05 10.73
C ASP A 133 -0.25 9.99 10.73
N ASP A 134 -0.13 8.95 9.94
CA ASP A 134 -1.27 8.05 9.66
C ASP A 134 -0.94 6.56 9.56
N CYS A 135 0.34 6.17 9.76
CA CYS A 135 0.74 4.78 9.67
C CYS A 135 0.18 3.95 10.82
N ILE A 136 -0.21 2.70 10.50
CA ILE A 136 -0.71 1.75 11.48
C ILE A 136 -0.03 0.39 11.33
N ILE A 137 0.05 -0.36 12.44
CA ILE A 137 0.30 -1.81 12.42
C ILE A 137 -1.06 -2.49 12.42
N ALA A 138 -1.44 -3.10 11.31
CA ALA A 138 -2.73 -3.74 11.12
C ALA A 138 -2.61 -5.26 11.29
N TRP A 139 -3.64 -5.87 11.92
CA TRP A 139 -3.79 -7.32 12.10
C TRP A 139 -5.08 -7.87 11.51
N ALA A 140 -5.98 -7.00 11.06
CA ALA A 140 -7.24 -7.41 10.44
C ALA A 140 -7.59 -6.52 9.23
N MET A 141 -8.42 -7.06 8.36
CA MET A 141 -8.90 -6.40 7.15
C MET A 141 -10.36 -6.81 6.87
N ASN A 142 -11.25 -5.81 6.65
CA ASN A 142 -12.70 -6.00 6.49
C ASN A 142 -13.35 -6.87 7.61
N GLY A 143 -12.89 -6.69 8.87
CA GLY A 143 -13.43 -7.41 10.04
C GLY A 143 -12.89 -8.83 10.24
N GLU A 144 -12.03 -9.34 9.35
CA GLU A 144 -11.37 -10.65 9.46
C GLU A 144 -9.89 -10.50 9.78
N ALA A 145 -9.26 -11.52 10.34
CA ALA A 145 -7.81 -11.57 10.44
C ALA A 145 -7.17 -11.43 9.04
N LEU A 146 -6.00 -10.83 8.96
CA LEU A 146 -5.24 -10.80 7.71
C LEU A 146 -5.05 -12.23 7.18
N ARG A 147 -5.11 -12.39 5.87
CA ARG A 147 -4.71 -13.66 5.24
C ARG A 147 -3.18 -13.76 5.19
N PRO A 148 -2.60 -14.96 5.14
CA PRO A 148 -1.14 -15.13 5.05
C PRO A 148 -0.53 -14.30 3.93
N GLU A 149 -1.12 -14.32 2.73
CA GLU A 149 -0.69 -13.57 1.55
C GLU A 149 -0.81 -12.04 1.72
N GLN A 150 -1.66 -11.59 2.63
CA GLN A 150 -1.83 -10.17 2.98
C GLN A 150 -1.00 -9.73 4.18
N GLY A 151 -0.17 -10.63 4.74
CA GLY A 151 0.79 -10.30 5.78
C GLY A 151 0.39 -10.71 7.20
N TYR A 152 -0.44 -11.77 7.36
CA TYR A 152 -0.74 -12.33 8.69
C TYR A 152 0.54 -12.69 9.46
N PRO A 153 0.67 -12.44 10.79
CA PRO A 153 -0.37 -11.93 11.68
C PRO A 153 -0.47 -10.40 11.72
N ALA A 154 0.53 -9.65 11.26
CA ALA A 154 0.48 -8.20 11.23
C ALA A 154 1.34 -7.62 10.09
N ARG A 155 0.90 -6.48 9.59
CA ARG A 155 1.57 -5.71 8.53
C ARG A 155 1.64 -4.22 8.85
N LEU A 156 2.60 -3.55 8.23
CA LEU A 156 2.61 -2.10 8.17
C LEU A 156 1.62 -1.60 7.10
N VAL A 157 0.87 -0.56 7.41
CA VAL A 157 -0.02 0.18 6.50
C VAL A 157 0.48 1.62 6.42
N VAL A 158 0.73 2.09 5.20
CA VAL A 158 1.28 3.42 4.90
C VAL A 158 0.34 4.13 3.92
N PRO A 159 -0.74 4.77 4.40
CA PRO A 159 -1.82 5.27 3.55
C PRO A 159 -1.34 6.22 2.44
N GLY A 160 -1.86 6.03 1.23
CA GLY A 160 -1.54 6.87 0.08
C GLY A 160 -0.18 6.66 -0.56
N TRP A 161 0.67 5.78 0.00
CA TRP A 161 1.98 5.44 -0.53
C TRP A 161 1.94 4.12 -1.28
N GLU A 162 2.93 3.91 -2.15
CA GLU A 162 3.08 2.69 -2.95
C GLU A 162 3.02 1.42 -2.11
N GLY A 163 2.39 0.38 -2.65
CA GLY A 163 2.17 -0.88 -1.94
C GLY A 163 3.44 -1.57 -1.43
N ASN A 164 4.61 -1.30 -2.04
CA ASN A 164 5.88 -1.82 -1.55
C ASN A 164 6.31 -1.22 -0.20
N MET A 165 5.77 -0.05 0.18
CA MET A 165 6.00 0.58 1.48
C MET A 165 5.20 -0.10 2.61
N TRP A 166 4.16 -0.83 2.26
CA TRP A 166 3.26 -1.50 3.20
C TRP A 166 3.81 -2.87 3.56
N VAL A 167 4.94 -2.90 4.28
CA VAL A 167 5.69 -4.12 4.59
C VAL A 167 4.81 -5.15 5.30
N LYS A 168 4.67 -6.33 4.70
CA LYS A 168 3.92 -7.48 5.22
C LYS A 168 4.78 -8.28 6.21
N TRP A 169 4.13 -9.05 7.09
CA TRP A 169 4.84 -9.88 8.08
C TRP A 169 5.85 -9.07 8.88
N ILE A 170 5.42 -7.85 9.29
CA ILE A 170 6.30 -6.90 9.95
C ILE A 170 6.96 -7.51 11.19
N ARG A 171 8.28 -7.41 11.28
CA ARG A 171 9.04 -7.93 12.42
C ARG A 171 9.90 -6.89 13.13
N ARG A 172 10.31 -5.83 12.44
CA ARG A 172 11.18 -4.82 13.01
C ARG A 172 10.90 -3.43 12.46
N LEU A 173 10.98 -2.45 13.35
CA LEU A 173 11.04 -1.03 13.05
C LEU A 173 12.29 -0.48 13.72
N GLU A 174 13.32 -0.16 12.93
CA GLU A 174 14.58 0.41 13.42
C GLU A 174 14.65 1.89 13.10
N PHE A 175 14.79 2.73 14.12
CA PHE A 175 14.81 4.18 13.99
C PHE A 175 16.23 4.68 13.82
N GLY A 176 16.46 5.54 12.81
CA GLY A 176 17.76 6.09 12.44
C GLY A 176 17.70 7.57 12.06
N ASP A 177 18.87 8.16 11.84
CA ASP A 177 19.01 9.55 11.42
C ASP A 177 19.09 9.76 9.90
N LYS A 178 19.23 8.67 9.14
CA LYS A 178 19.38 8.63 7.68
C LYS A 178 18.56 7.50 7.06
N PRO A 179 18.23 7.59 5.75
CA PRO A 179 17.64 6.46 5.04
C PRO A 179 18.66 5.31 4.94
N TYR A 180 18.18 4.08 5.00
CA TYR A 180 19.01 2.88 5.07
C TYR A 180 19.52 2.40 3.71
N MET A 181 19.04 3.00 2.62
CA MET A 181 19.46 2.69 1.24
C MET A 181 19.39 1.19 0.96
N THR A 182 18.27 0.57 1.26
CA THR A 182 18.08 -0.88 1.18
C THR A 182 18.17 -1.41 -0.26
N ARG A 183 18.33 -2.72 -0.41
CA ARG A 183 18.45 -3.37 -1.72
C ARG A 183 17.29 -3.03 -2.66
N GLU A 184 16.05 -3.09 -2.18
CA GLU A 184 14.86 -2.82 -3.01
C GLU A 184 14.77 -1.35 -3.37
N GLU A 185 15.12 -0.46 -2.45
CA GLU A 185 15.10 0.99 -2.67
C GLU A 185 16.07 1.40 -3.79
N THR A 186 17.30 0.90 -3.73
CA THR A 186 18.34 1.27 -4.68
C THR A 186 18.20 0.57 -6.03
N SER A 187 17.59 -0.63 -6.07
CA SER A 187 17.51 -1.43 -7.30
C SER A 187 16.20 -1.30 -8.07
N LYS A 188 15.07 -0.91 -7.39
CA LYS A 188 13.73 -0.95 -7.99
C LYS A 188 12.90 0.31 -7.83
N TYR A 189 13.16 1.10 -6.78
CA TYR A 189 12.32 2.24 -6.42
C TYR A 189 13.08 3.57 -6.44
N THR A 190 14.11 3.62 -7.26
CA THR A 190 14.90 4.82 -7.56
C THR A 190 14.88 5.02 -9.07
N ASP A 191 14.43 6.19 -9.52
CA ASP A 191 14.27 6.50 -10.93
C ASP A 191 15.45 7.33 -11.45
N LEU A 192 15.99 6.94 -12.59
CA LEU A 192 16.98 7.76 -13.30
C LEU A 192 16.27 8.91 -14.01
N LEU A 193 16.69 10.13 -13.71
CA LEU A 193 16.18 11.34 -14.36
C LEU A 193 16.98 11.66 -15.63
N THR A 194 16.40 12.41 -16.55
CA THR A 194 17.05 12.88 -17.79
C THR A 194 18.31 13.72 -17.52
N SER A 195 18.41 14.34 -16.35
CA SER A 195 19.58 15.09 -15.87
C SER A 195 20.78 14.20 -15.46
N GLY A 196 20.65 12.86 -15.53
CA GLY A 196 21.64 11.91 -15.04
C GLY A 196 21.64 11.73 -13.51
N LYS A 197 20.75 12.42 -12.80
CA LYS A 197 20.56 12.24 -11.34
C LYS A 197 19.52 11.16 -11.07
N ALA A 198 19.60 10.51 -9.93
CA ALA A 198 18.60 9.57 -9.47
C ALA A 198 17.59 10.26 -8.55
N ARG A 199 16.28 10.06 -8.78
CA ARG A 199 15.23 10.38 -7.81
C ARG A 199 15.25 9.28 -6.77
N MET A 200 15.66 9.60 -5.56
CA MET A 200 15.71 8.67 -4.44
C MET A 200 14.29 8.41 -3.95
N PHE A 201 13.92 7.17 -3.98
CA PHE A 201 12.68 6.52 -3.51
C PHE A 201 11.38 7.17 -4.01
N THR A 202 10.59 6.38 -4.68
CA THR A 202 9.20 6.72 -5.00
C THR A 202 8.32 6.29 -3.82
N TRP A 203 7.37 7.13 -3.44
CA TRP A 203 6.51 6.91 -2.28
C TRP A 203 5.03 7.10 -2.56
N VAL A 204 4.64 8.33 -2.90
CA VAL A 204 3.24 8.74 -2.98
C VAL A 204 2.62 8.28 -4.29
N MET A 205 1.46 7.64 -4.21
CA MET A 205 0.64 7.33 -5.38
C MET A 205 -0.07 8.58 -5.86
N ASP A 206 0.15 8.95 -7.11
CA ASP A 206 -0.53 10.09 -7.74
C ASP A 206 -2.00 9.78 -8.04
N ALA A 207 -2.76 10.82 -8.42
CA ALA A 207 -4.16 10.66 -8.78
C ALA A 207 -4.28 9.79 -10.04
N LYS A 208 -5.16 8.79 -9.97
CA LYS A 208 -5.51 7.90 -11.08
C LYS A 208 -7.01 7.73 -11.19
N SER A 209 -7.46 7.38 -12.38
CA SER A 209 -8.83 6.96 -12.65
C SER A 209 -8.86 5.88 -13.71
N VAL A 210 -9.86 5.02 -13.65
CA VAL A 210 -10.07 3.95 -14.63
C VAL A 210 -11.55 3.76 -14.87
N ILE A 211 -11.96 3.62 -16.11
CA ILE A 211 -13.32 3.19 -16.48
C ILE A 211 -13.37 1.67 -16.30
N THR A 212 -14.33 1.18 -15.51
CA THR A 212 -14.49 -0.23 -15.21
C THR A 212 -15.64 -0.87 -15.99
N SER A 213 -16.58 -0.07 -16.47
CA SER A 213 -17.70 -0.49 -17.34
C SER A 213 -18.15 0.68 -18.20
N PRO A 214 -18.27 0.49 -19.55
CA PRO A 214 -18.00 -0.74 -20.29
C PRO A 214 -16.53 -1.16 -20.25
N SER A 215 -16.27 -2.43 -20.55
CA SER A 215 -14.93 -3.01 -20.65
C SER A 215 -14.88 -3.98 -21.83
N PRO A 216 -13.69 -4.41 -22.30
CA PRO A 216 -13.57 -5.41 -23.35
C PRO A 216 -14.36 -6.69 -23.08
N GLU A 217 -14.46 -7.12 -21.80
CA GLU A 217 -15.24 -8.30 -21.41
C GLU A 217 -16.75 -8.02 -21.25
N LYS A 218 -17.12 -6.74 -21.12
CA LYS A 218 -18.52 -6.27 -20.98
C LYS A 218 -18.78 -5.09 -21.94
N PRO A 219 -18.72 -5.33 -23.26
CA PRO A 219 -18.90 -4.27 -24.25
C PRO A 219 -20.35 -3.82 -24.32
N ILE A 220 -20.57 -2.59 -24.76
CA ILE A 220 -21.90 -2.10 -25.15
C ILE A 220 -22.23 -2.68 -26.54
N LEU A 221 -23.28 -3.48 -26.61
CA LEU A 221 -23.70 -4.17 -27.84
C LEU A 221 -24.88 -3.48 -28.55
N SER A 222 -25.48 -2.47 -27.97
CA SER A 222 -26.66 -1.79 -28.52
C SER A 222 -26.54 -0.27 -28.40
N LYS A 223 -27.21 0.45 -29.29
CA LYS A 223 -27.39 1.90 -29.15
C LYS A 223 -28.39 2.21 -28.04
N GLY A 224 -28.15 3.28 -27.30
CA GLY A 224 -29.06 3.70 -26.22
C GLY A 224 -28.36 4.41 -25.07
N VAL A 225 -29.05 4.57 -23.98
CA VAL A 225 -28.51 5.11 -22.73
C VAL A 225 -27.85 3.98 -21.93
N HIS A 226 -26.60 4.13 -21.59
CA HIS A 226 -25.81 3.14 -20.87
C HIS A 226 -25.19 3.74 -19.63
N GLN A 227 -25.06 2.92 -18.59
CA GLN A 227 -24.35 3.31 -17.38
C GLN A 227 -22.85 3.20 -17.60
N LEU A 228 -22.12 4.28 -17.36
CA LEU A 228 -20.66 4.29 -17.26
C LEU A 228 -20.26 4.19 -15.78
N ARG A 229 -19.32 3.31 -15.49
CA ARG A 229 -18.75 3.18 -14.14
C ARG A 229 -17.23 3.31 -14.18
N GLY A 230 -16.68 3.86 -13.12
CA GLY A 230 -15.24 3.98 -12.96
C GLY A 230 -14.84 4.13 -11.51
N LEU A 231 -13.55 4.03 -11.27
CA LEU A 231 -12.92 4.25 -9.97
C LEU A 231 -11.89 5.36 -10.10
N ALA A 232 -11.75 6.17 -9.05
CA ALA A 232 -10.71 7.18 -8.97
C ALA A 232 -10.13 7.22 -7.56
N TRP A 233 -8.81 7.35 -7.46
CA TRP A 233 -8.09 7.38 -6.18
C TRP A 233 -6.87 8.27 -6.25
N SER A 234 -6.32 8.65 -5.08
CA SER A 234 -5.10 9.45 -4.97
C SER A 234 -4.46 9.25 -3.61
N GLY A 235 -3.16 9.11 -3.56
CA GLY A 235 -2.38 9.13 -2.34
C GLY A 235 -2.18 10.52 -1.74
N ARG A 236 -2.56 11.59 -2.46
CA ARG A 236 -2.37 12.98 -2.04
C ARG A 236 -3.60 13.59 -1.39
N GLY A 237 -4.75 12.91 -1.43
CA GLY A 237 -5.98 13.43 -0.86
C GLY A 237 -7.25 12.89 -1.51
N LYS A 238 -8.38 13.48 -1.16
CA LYS A 238 -9.69 13.08 -1.68
C LYS A 238 -9.90 13.57 -3.10
N ILE A 239 -10.49 12.72 -3.94
CA ILE A 239 -10.97 13.12 -5.27
C ILE A 239 -12.14 14.07 -5.10
N LYS A 240 -12.02 15.28 -5.63
CA LYS A 240 -13.06 16.30 -5.58
C LYS A 240 -14.00 16.24 -6.79
N ARG A 241 -13.46 15.86 -7.95
CA ARG A 241 -14.19 15.86 -9.23
C ARG A 241 -13.53 14.89 -10.19
N CYS A 242 -14.34 14.19 -10.97
CA CYS A 242 -13.94 13.40 -12.12
C CYS A 242 -14.60 14.02 -13.36
N LEU A 243 -13.84 14.21 -14.42
CA LEU A 243 -14.34 14.70 -15.70
C LEU A 243 -14.20 13.59 -16.72
N LEU A 244 -15.26 13.32 -17.46
CA LEU A 244 -15.26 12.44 -18.60
C LEU A 244 -15.40 13.30 -19.85
N TYR A 245 -14.47 13.16 -20.76
CA TYR A 245 -14.51 13.80 -22.06
C TYR A 245 -14.86 12.74 -23.10
N THR A 246 -15.74 13.10 -24.02
CA THR A 246 -15.87 12.39 -25.29
C THR A 246 -14.74 12.88 -26.18
N SER A 247 -13.95 11.96 -26.78
CA SER A 247 -12.94 12.36 -27.74
C SER A 247 -13.62 12.81 -29.05
N ASP A 248 -13.07 13.84 -29.68
CA ASP A 248 -13.47 14.24 -31.02
C ASP A 248 -13.05 13.22 -32.10
N ALA A 249 -12.36 12.15 -31.72
CA ALA A 249 -11.89 11.06 -32.58
C ALA A 249 -13.03 10.15 -33.13
N ALA A 250 -14.28 10.48 -32.84
CA ALA A 250 -15.42 9.78 -33.45
C ALA A 250 -15.94 10.43 -34.75
N ASP A 251 -15.34 11.55 -35.14
CA ASP A 251 -15.75 12.33 -36.33
C ASP A 251 -14.78 12.18 -37.53
N ASP A 252 -13.75 11.29 -37.42
CA ASP A 252 -12.85 10.93 -38.53
C ASP A 252 -13.22 9.58 -39.18
#